data_918ab3ac9d508180f59ef69db44e4865
#
_entry.id   918ab3ac9d508180f59ef69db44e4865
#
_cell.length_a   1.000
_cell.length_b   1.000
_cell.length_c   1.000
_cell.angle_alpha   90.00
_cell.angle_beta   90.00
_cell.angle_gamma   90.00
#
_symmetry.space_group_name_H-M   'P 1'
#
loop_
_entity.id
_entity.type
_entity.pdbx_description
1 polymer ?
#
loop_
_entity_poly.entity_id
_entity_poly.type
_entity_poly.pdbx_seq_one_letter_code
_entity_poly.pdbx_strand_id
1 'polypeptide(L)'
;MKKEHVIDRVLPGSIAEELELEPGDVLLTVNGNEIEDVFDYHYYMNEEYLTVVIRKADGEEWELDIEKEYEDDLGIEFENGLMDDYKSCHNKCIFCFIDQMPPGMRDTLYFKDDDSRLSFLQGNYVTLTNMKEHDIDRILHYHLEPINISFQAMNPELRCRM
;
A
#
# COMPACT_ATOMS: atom_id res chain seq x y z
N MET A 1 11.10 10.87 4.84
CA MET A 1 11.04 11.29 3.41
C MET A 1 9.88 10.52 2.84
N LYS A 2 9.06 11.15 2.00
CA LYS A 2 7.99 10.44 1.29
C LYS A 2 8.65 9.44 0.32
N LYS A 3 8.13 8.22 0.25
CA LYS A 3 8.64 7.20 -0.69
C LYS A 3 8.26 7.63 -2.11
N GLU A 4 9.19 7.51 -3.05
CA GLU A 4 8.92 7.72 -4.46
C GLU A 4 8.31 6.45 -5.06
N HIS A 5 7.28 6.62 -5.87
CA HIS A 5 6.60 5.51 -6.53
C HIS A 5 7.25 5.23 -7.89
N VAL A 6 8.39 4.55 -7.83
CA VAL A 6 9.14 4.17 -9.03
C VAL A 6 8.45 3.02 -9.73
N ILE A 7 8.19 3.16 -11.02
CA ILE A 7 7.64 2.10 -11.87
C ILE A 7 8.70 1.01 -12.01
N ASP A 8 8.39 -0.20 -11.59
CA ASP A 8 9.27 -1.37 -11.71
C ASP A 8 9.08 -2.07 -13.05
N ARG A 9 7.84 -2.14 -13.53
CA ARG A 9 7.50 -2.78 -14.80
C ARG A 9 6.33 -2.11 -15.50
N VAL A 10 6.39 -2.10 -16.84
CA VAL A 10 5.29 -1.72 -17.73
C VAL A 10 4.81 -2.97 -18.45
N LEU A 11 3.52 -3.22 -18.47
CA LEU A 11 2.93 -4.41 -19.09
C LEU A 11 2.83 -4.22 -20.60
N PRO A 12 3.21 -5.22 -21.41
CA PRO A 12 3.09 -5.15 -22.85
C PRO A 12 1.64 -4.99 -23.33
N GLY A 13 1.40 -4.07 -24.26
CA GLY A 13 0.08 -3.76 -24.79
C GLY A 13 -0.81 -2.94 -23.84
N SER A 14 -0.23 -2.35 -22.81
CA SER A 14 -0.93 -1.50 -21.86
C SER A 14 -0.98 -0.04 -22.29
N ILE A 15 -1.84 0.75 -21.65
CA ILE A 15 -1.92 2.20 -21.83
C ILE A 15 -0.56 2.86 -21.51
N ALA A 16 0.12 2.37 -20.47
CA ALA A 16 1.44 2.89 -20.09
C ALA A 16 2.50 2.66 -21.18
N GLU A 17 2.48 1.51 -21.89
CA GLU A 17 3.37 1.26 -23.02
C GLU A 17 3.07 2.20 -24.20
N GLU A 18 1.79 2.44 -24.50
CA GLU A 18 1.37 3.38 -25.56
C GLU A 18 1.79 4.83 -25.25
N LEU A 19 1.86 5.18 -23.96
CA LEU A 19 2.30 6.49 -23.47
C LEU A 19 3.82 6.59 -23.29
N GLU A 20 4.57 5.60 -23.75
CA GLU A 20 6.04 5.55 -23.68
C GLU A 20 6.58 5.66 -22.22
N LEU A 21 5.81 5.11 -21.24
CA LEU A 21 6.31 4.96 -19.88
C LEU A 21 7.30 3.78 -19.81
N GLU A 22 8.32 3.93 -18.98
CA GLU A 22 9.39 2.96 -18.84
C GLU A 22 9.68 2.62 -17.37
N PRO A 23 10.22 1.42 -17.07
CA PRO A 23 10.76 1.12 -15.76
C PRO A 23 11.81 2.16 -15.33
N GLY A 24 11.68 2.68 -14.12
CA GLY A 24 12.51 3.76 -13.58
C GLY A 24 11.84 5.13 -13.61
N ASP A 25 10.75 5.30 -14.33
CA ASP A 25 9.90 6.49 -14.23
C ASP A 25 9.22 6.55 -12.86
N VAL A 26 8.84 7.74 -12.41
CA VAL A 26 8.25 7.94 -11.08
C VAL A 26 6.86 8.55 -11.21
N LEU A 27 5.86 7.87 -10.67
CA LEU A 27 4.51 8.41 -10.54
C LEU A 27 4.49 9.50 -9.44
N LEU A 28 4.11 10.72 -9.81
CA LEU A 28 4.04 11.85 -8.89
C LEU A 28 2.62 12.12 -8.39
N THR A 29 1.67 12.31 -9.32
CA THR A 29 0.27 12.61 -8.98
C THR A 29 -0.70 11.98 -9.97
N VAL A 30 -1.93 11.77 -9.49
CA VAL A 30 -3.09 11.41 -10.31
C VAL A 30 -4.20 12.42 -10.01
N ASN A 31 -4.73 13.07 -11.05
CA ASN A 31 -5.73 14.14 -10.96
C ASN A 31 -5.32 15.24 -9.95
N GLY A 32 -4.02 15.58 -9.92
CA GLY A 32 -3.45 16.56 -9.00
C GLY A 32 -3.32 16.09 -7.54
N ASN A 33 -3.69 14.86 -7.24
CA ASN A 33 -3.55 14.26 -5.91
C ASN A 33 -2.24 13.49 -5.80
N GLU A 34 -1.54 13.70 -4.70
CA GLU A 34 -0.37 12.90 -4.37
C GLU A 34 -0.77 11.49 -3.93
N ILE A 35 0.00 10.51 -4.33
CA ILE A 35 -0.19 9.10 -3.96
C ILE A 35 0.62 8.82 -2.68
N GLU A 36 0.01 8.22 -1.68
CA GLU A 36 0.68 7.73 -0.48
C GLU A 36 0.93 6.22 -0.55
N ASP A 37 -0.08 5.47 -0.99
CA ASP A 37 0.01 4.02 -1.15
C ASP A 37 -0.99 3.50 -2.21
N VAL A 38 -1.10 2.19 -2.29
CA VAL A 38 -1.95 1.48 -3.26
C VAL A 38 -3.44 1.87 -3.20
N PHE A 39 -3.96 2.32 -2.05
CA PHE A 39 -5.37 2.71 -1.94
C PHE A 39 -5.63 4.04 -2.65
N ASP A 40 -4.72 5.03 -2.52
CA ASP A 40 -4.82 6.26 -3.30
C ASP A 40 -4.74 5.95 -4.79
N TYR A 41 -3.77 5.11 -5.17
CA TYR A 41 -3.57 4.71 -6.55
C TYR A 41 -4.86 4.12 -7.15
N HIS A 42 -5.40 3.07 -6.54
CA HIS A 42 -6.62 2.45 -7.06
C HIS A 42 -7.83 3.38 -7.05
N TYR A 43 -7.95 4.20 -6.02
CA TYR A 43 -9.08 5.13 -5.91
C TYR A 43 -9.08 6.16 -7.02
N TYR A 44 -7.93 6.83 -7.26
CA TYR A 44 -7.83 7.86 -8.29
C TYR A 44 -7.73 7.29 -9.71
N MET A 45 -7.24 6.05 -9.86
CA MET A 45 -7.21 5.38 -11.17
C MET A 45 -8.58 4.90 -11.63
N ASN A 46 -9.57 4.89 -10.75
CA ASN A 46 -10.91 4.39 -11.04
C ASN A 46 -11.81 5.46 -11.68
N GLU A 47 -11.30 6.17 -12.67
CA GLU A 47 -11.98 7.18 -13.46
C GLU A 47 -11.70 7.00 -14.96
N GLU A 48 -12.62 7.45 -15.82
CA GLU A 48 -12.47 7.36 -17.29
C GLU A 48 -11.52 8.42 -17.86
N TYR A 49 -11.39 9.56 -17.17
CA TYR A 49 -10.51 10.67 -17.56
C TYR A 49 -9.53 10.97 -16.45
N LEU A 50 -8.24 10.83 -16.75
CA LEU A 50 -7.16 11.00 -15.79
C LEU A 50 -6.13 12.00 -16.31
N THR A 51 -5.62 12.83 -15.41
CA THR A 51 -4.38 13.58 -15.62
C THR A 51 -3.32 12.97 -14.70
N VAL A 52 -2.31 12.34 -15.27
CA VAL A 52 -1.23 11.68 -14.54
C VAL A 52 0.07 12.43 -14.75
N VAL A 53 0.77 12.77 -13.66
CA VAL A 53 2.09 13.40 -13.73
C VAL A 53 3.15 12.36 -13.42
N ILE A 54 4.05 12.18 -14.36
CA ILE A 54 5.17 11.23 -14.31
C ILE A 54 6.48 12.02 -14.41
N ARG A 55 7.45 11.68 -13.57
CA ARG A 55 8.82 12.13 -13.73
C ARG A 55 9.62 11.04 -14.43
N LYS A 56 10.14 11.34 -15.60
CA LYS A 56 10.99 10.44 -16.36
C LYS A 56 12.36 10.22 -15.68
N ALA A 57 13.04 9.14 -16.03
CA ALA A 57 14.35 8.82 -15.47
C ALA A 57 15.42 9.90 -15.72
N ASP A 58 15.27 10.73 -16.74
CA ASP A 58 16.15 11.88 -17.04
C ASP A 58 15.81 13.15 -16.26
N GLY A 59 14.68 13.12 -15.50
CA GLY A 59 14.20 14.21 -14.65
C GLY A 59 13.16 15.12 -15.31
N GLU A 60 12.75 14.88 -16.56
CA GLU A 60 11.63 15.59 -17.17
C GLU A 60 10.33 15.19 -16.49
N GLU A 61 9.42 16.14 -16.32
CA GLU A 61 8.05 15.88 -15.84
C GLU A 61 7.08 15.94 -17.01
N TRP A 62 6.35 14.85 -17.18
CA TRP A 62 5.31 14.73 -18.19
C TRP A 62 3.94 14.75 -17.52
N GLU A 63 3.05 15.58 -18.05
CA GLU A 63 1.63 15.60 -17.72
C GLU A 63 0.87 14.90 -18.84
N LEU A 64 0.21 13.81 -18.52
CA LEU A 64 -0.44 12.90 -19.46
C LEU A 64 -1.94 12.93 -19.19
N ASP A 65 -2.71 13.37 -20.20
CA ASP A 65 -4.16 13.25 -20.20
C ASP A 65 -4.57 11.92 -20.82
N ILE A 66 -5.26 11.10 -20.05
CA ILE A 66 -5.60 9.72 -20.39
C ILE A 66 -7.11 9.56 -20.42
N GLU A 67 -7.63 9.02 -21.51
CA GLU A 67 -9.01 8.54 -21.64
C GLU A 67 -9.00 7.01 -21.71
N LYS A 68 -9.72 6.34 -20.81
CA LYS A 68 -9.76 4.89 -20.73
C LYS A 68 -11.15 4.40 -20.30
N GLU A 69 -11.41 3.12 -20.49
CA GLU A 69 -12.59 2.51 -19.88
C GLU A 69 -12.41 2.45 -18.35
N TYR A 70 -13.55 2.48 -17.64
CA TYR A 70 -13.54 2.53 -16.17
C TYR A 70 -12.75 1.38 -15.51
N GLU A 71 -12.81 0.17 -16.09
CA GLU A 71 -12.15 -1.02 -15.55
C GLU A 71 -10.70 -1.20 -16.05
N ASP A 72 -10.24 -0.38 -16.98
CA ASP A 72 -8.89 -0.50 -17.51
C ASP A 72 -7.86 0.02 -16.50
N ASP A 73 -6.75 -0.72 -16.37
CA ASP A 73 -5.56 -0.30 -15.63
C ASP A 73 -4.52 0.30 -16.58
N LEU A 74 -3.67 1.19 -16.08
CA LEU A 74 -2.57 1.73 -16.89
C LEU A 74 -1.56 0.66 -17.29
N GLY A 75 -1.45 -0.41 -16.53
CA GLY A 75 -0.49 -1.49 -16.76
C GLY A 75 0.91 -1.17 -16.25
N ILE A 76 1.00 -0.43 -15.15
CA ILE A 76 2.25 -0.21 -14.42
C ILE A 76 2.30 -1.05 -13.15
N GLU A 77 3.46 -1.57 -12.84
CA GLU A 77 3.70 -2.31 -11.60
C GLU A 77 4.81 -1.65 -10.79
N PHE A 78 4.70 -1.72 -9.48
CA PHE A 78 5.65 -1.17 -8.51
C PHE A 78 6.40 -2.30 -7.81
N GLU A 79 7.57 -2.00 -7.19
CA GLU A 79 8.42 -2.97 -6.50
C GLU A 79 7.65 -3.86 -5.52
N ASN A 80 6.65 -3.29 -4.84
CA ASN A 80 5.73 -4.06 -4.00
C ASN A 80 4.29 -3.58 -4.16
N GLY A 81 3.34 -4.49 -3.90
CA GLY A 81 1.91 -4.23 -4.10
C GLY A 81 1.28 -3.22 -3.14
N LEU A 82 2.01 -2.70 -2.16
CA LEU A 82 1.52 -1.62 -1.29
C LEU A 82 1.98 -0.23 -1.74
N MET A 83 2.93 -0.14 -2.66
CA MET A 83 3.57 1.11 -3.09
C MET A 83 4.27 1.87 -1.95
N ASP A 84 4.37 1.27 -0.77
CA ASP A 84 4.96 1.81 0.44
C ASP A 84 5.59 0.69 1.27
N ASP A 85 6.34 1.03 2.31
CA ASP A 85 6.98 0.04 3.18
C ASP A 85 5.94 -0.66 4.07
N TYR A 86 6.14 -1.95 4.33
CA TYR A 86 5.29 -2.72 5.24
C TYR A 86 5.39 -2.19 6.67
N LYS A 87 4.24 -2.04 7.32
CA LYS A 87 4.16 -1.62 8.73
C LYS A 87 4.31 -2.82 9.66
N SER A 88 5.36 -2.80 10.47
CA SER A 88 5.64 -3.87 11.44
C SER A 88 4.94 -3.63 12.77
N CYS A 89 4.57 -4.70 13.46
CA CYS A 89 3.99 -4.67 14.80
C CYS A 89 4.99 -4.18 15.84
N HIS A 90 4.59 -3.20 16.67
CA HIS A 90 5.40 -2.65 17.77
C HIS A 90 5.12 -3.32 19.12
N ASN A 91 4.15 -4.23 19.20
CA ASN A 91 3.79 -4.92 20.44
C ASN A 91 4.87 -5.92 20.88
N LYS A 92 4.90 -6.16 22.19
CA LYS A 92 5.76 -7.16 22.84
C LYS A 92 4.92 -8.13 23.63
N CYS A 93 3.95 -8.75 22.96
CA CYS A 93 3.01 -9.67 23.59
C CYS A 93 3.72 -10.90 24.15
N ILE A 94 3.34 -11.33 25.37
CA ILE A 94 3.94 -12.49 26.04
C ILE A 94 3.71 -13.81 25.27
N PHE A 95 2.74 -13.86 24.38
CA PHE A 95 2.39 -15.01 23.55
C PHE A 95 2.80 -14.83 22.06
N CYS A 96 3.60 -13.82 21.73
CA CYS A 96 3.99 -13.56 20.34
C CYS A 96 4.81 -14.73 19.80
N PHE A 97 4.25 -15.46 18.85
CA PHE A 97 4.93 -16.63 18.26
C PHE A 97 6.16 -16.24 17.43
N ILE A 98 6.20 -15.02 16.89
CA ILE A 98 7.39 -14.52 16.19
C ILE A 98 8.56 -14.32 17.18
N ASP A 99 8.29 -13.69 18.35
CA ASP A 99 9.32 -13.48 19.37
C ASP A 99 9.82 -14.78 20.00
N GLN A 100 9.05 -15.87 19.88
CA GLN A 100 9.38 -17.20 20.39
C GLN A 100 10.07 -18.09 19.36
N MET A 101 10.27 -17.60 18.13
CA MET A 101 10.92 -18.40 17.10
C MET A 101 12.40 -18.64 17.41
N PRO A 102 12.94 -19.85 17.09
CA PRO A 102 14.35 -20.14 17.24
C PRO A 102 15.21 -19.17 16.42
N PRO A 103 16.40 -18.78 16.93
CA PRO A 103 17.31 -17.94 16.16
C PRO A 103 17.88 -18.67 14.94
N GLY A 104 18.26 -17.90 13.90
CA GLY A 104 18.94 -18.43 12.71
C GLY A 104 18.02 -18.97 11.62
N MET A 105 16.72 -18.65 11.68
CA MET A 105 15.79 -18.89 10.60
C MET A 105 15.90 -17.80 9.52
N ARG A 106 15.15 -17.93 8.41
CA ARG A 106 15.09 -16.90 7.36
C ARG A 106 14.58 -15.57 7.92
N ASP A 107 15.18 -14.46 7.55
CA ASP A 107 14.87 -13.12 8.08
C ASP A 107 13.39 -12.75 7.93
N THR A 108 12.76 -13.13 6.82
CA THR A 108 11.34 -12.90 6.56
C THR A 108 10.40 -13.50 7.60
N LEU A 109 10.82 -14.54 8.30
CA LEU A 109 10.02 -15.19 9.35
C LEU A 109 9.99 -14.39 10.67
N TYR A 110 10.90 -13.44 10.85
CA TYR A 110 10.94 -12.58 12.03
C TYR A 110 10.21 -11.25 11.83
N PHE A 111 9.68 -11.02 10.63
CA PHE A 111 8.86 -9.83 10.38
C PHE A 111 7.50 -9.99 11.05
N LYS A 112 7.18 -9.06 11.95
CA LYS A 112 5.90 -9.00 12.64
C LYS A 112 4.95 -8.14 11.82
N ASP A 113 4.14 -8.76 11.00
CA ASP A 113 3.12 -8.06 10.23
C ASP A 113 2.00 -7.53 11.14
N ASP A 114 1.69 -6.26 11.02
CA ASP A 114 0.51 -5.62 11.60
C ASP A 114 0.06 -4.43 10.72
N ASP A 115 0.20 -4.60 9.42
CA ASP A 115 -0.19 -3.61 8.43
C ASP A 115 -1.68 -3.72 8.11
N SER A 116 -2.46 -2.71 8.51
CA SER A 116 -3.92 -2.71 8.30
C SER A 116 -4.32 -2.80 6.83
N ARG A 117 -3.47 -2.35 5.90
CA ARG A 117 -3.72 -2.44 4.46
C ARG A 117 -3.83 -3.88 4.00
N LEU A 118 -3.00 -4.77 4.54
CA LEU A 118 -3.04 -6.20 4.23
C LEU A 118 -4.31 -6.89 4.75
N SER A 119 -4.96 -6.32 5.76
CA SER A 119 -6.27 -6.83 6.19
C SER A 119 -7.32 -6.67 5.09
N PHE A 120 -7.35 -5.52 4.41
CA PHE A 120 -8.29 -5.27 3.31
C PHE A 120 -7.92 -6.02 2.03
N LEU A 121 -6.63 -6.07 1.70
CA LEU A 121 -6.14 -6.67 0.44
C LEU A 121 -6.06 -8.20 0.48
N GLN A 122 -5.70 -8.78 1.63
CA GLN A 122 -5.37 -10.21 1.74
C GLN A 122 -6.11 -10.92 2.88
N GLY A 123 -6.90 -10.20 3.69
CA GLY A 123 -7.63 -10.76 4.82
C GLY A 123 -6.76 -11.02 6.06
N ASN A 124 -5.58 -10.40 6.18
CA ASN A 124 -4.70 -10.55 7.33
C ASN A 124 -5.37 -10.04 8.61
N TYR A 125 -5.05 -10.69 9.74
CA TYR A 125 -5.48 -10.24 11.06
C TYR A 125 -4.54 -9.17 11.59
N VAL A 126 -5.10 -8.03 12.04
CA VAL A 126 -4.36 -6.90 12.60
C VAL A 126 -4.80 -6.58 14.02
N THR A 127 -3.91 -5.97 14.81
CA THR A 127 -4.19 -5.67 16.22
C THR A 127 -4.82 -4.31 16.46
N LEU A 128 -4.82 -3.42 15.47
CA LEU A 128 -5.18 -2.00 15.51
C LEU A 128 -4.28 -1.12 16.42
N THR A 129 -3.33 -1.70 17.13
CA THR A 129 -2.48 -0.95 18.08
C THR A 129 -1.44 -0.07 17.39
N ASN A 130 -1.14 -0.33 16.12
CA ASN A 130 -0.22 0.46 15.30
C ASN A 130 -0.94 1.53 14.46
N MET A 131 -2.27 1.49 14.40
CA MET A 131 -3.06 2.44 13.62
C MET A 131 -3.07 3.81 14.27
N LYS A 132 -3.02 4.84 13.43
CA LYS A 132 -3.14 6.26 13.78
C LYS A 132 -4.48 6.80 13.30
N GLU A 133 -4.83 7.99 13.74
CA GLU A 133 -6.03 8.70 13.30
C GLU A 133 -6.07 8.85 11.76
N HIS A 134 -4.94 9.17 11.14
CA HIS A 134 -4.81 9.22 9.69
C HIS A 134 -5.19 7.91 8.98
N ASP A 135 -4.78 6.75 9.53
CA ASP A 135 -5.16 5.45 8.95
C ASP A 135 -6.68 5.22 9.02
N ILE A 136 -7.31 5.67 10.12
CA ILE A 136 -8.77 5.58 10.30
C ILE A 136 -9.49 6.51 9.32
N ASP A 137 -9.01 7.74 9.15
CA ASP A 137 -9.59 8.71 8.22
C ASP A 137 -9.54 8.17 6.79
N ARG A 138 -8.44 7.52 6.39
CA ARG A 138 -8.32 6.88 5.07
C ARG A 138 -9.27 5.70 4.89
N ILE A 139 -9.43 4.85 5.91
CA ILE A 139 -10.40 3.74 5.89
C ILE A 139 -11.82 4.27 5.65
N LEU A 140 -12.19 5.35 6.33
CA LEU A 140 -13.50 5.98 6.17
C LEU A 140 -13.66 6.65 4.79
N HIS A 141 -12.61 7.32 4.31
CA HIS A 141 -12.61 8.02 3.04
C HIS A 141 -12.78 7.06 1.86
N TYR A 142 -12.04 5.95 1.86
CA TYR A 142 -12.06 4.94 0.79
C TYR A 142 -13.11 3.85 1.01
N HIS A 143 -13.91 3.92 2.08
CA HIS A 143 -14.92 2.91 2.42
C HIS A 143 -14.35 1.48 2.46
N LEU A 144 -13.14 1.31 3.03
CA LEU A 144 -12.44 0.02 3.05
C LEU A 144 -13.10 -0.97 4.00
N GLU A 145 -13.46 -2.15 3.49
CA GLU A 145 -14.06 -3.24 4.26
C GLU A 145 -13.83 -4.62 3.59
N PRO A 146 -13.88 -5.74 4.35
CA PRO A 146 -13.87 -5.79 5.81
C PRO A 146 -12.45 -5.66 6.40
N ILE A 147 -12.34 -5.34 7.69
CA ILE A 147 -11.10 -5.43 8.45
C ILE A 147 -11.16 -6.62 9.42
N ASN A 148 -10.12 -7.45 9.44
CA ASN A 148 -10.00 -8.60 10.34
C ASN A 148 -9.17 -8.23 11.56
N ILE A 149 -9.81 -8.23 12.75
CA ILE A 149 -9.17 -7.75 13.99
C ILE A 149 -8.79 -8.93 14.88
N SER A 150 -7.53 -8.98 15.31
CA SER A 150 -7.02 -9.91 16.31
C SER A 150 -7.28 -9.35 17.72
N PHE A 151 -8.25 -9.94 18.40
CA PHE A 151 -8.70 -9.48 19.72
C PHE A 151 -8.50 -10.58 20.76
N GLN A 152 -7.36 -10.55 21.47
CA GLN A 152 -6.88 -11.66 22.29
C GLN A 152 -7.63 -11.82 23.62
N ALA A 153 -8.09 -10.72 24.24
CA ALA A 153 -8.78 -10.75 25.52
C ALA A 153 -9.86 -9.66 25.63
N MET A 154 -11.05 -10.03 26.08
CA MET A 154 -12.16 -9.09 26.34
C MET A 154 -11.94 -8.23 27.59
N ASN A 155 -11.22 -8.75 28.57
CA ASN A 155 -10.92 -8.02 29.79
C ASN A 155 -9.83 -6.98 29.55
N PRO A 156 -10.11 -5.66 29.77
CA PRO A 156 -9.14 -4.59 29.47
C PRO A 156 -7.85 -4.67 30.28
N GLU A 157 -7.94 -5.03 31.58
CA GLU A 157 -6.76 -5.13 32.45
C GLU A 157 -5.86 -6.28 32.02
N LEU A 158 -6.45 -7.42 31.66
CA LEU A 158 -5.70 -8.55 31.15
C LEU A 158 -5.04 -8.20 29.82
N ARG A 159 -5.76 -7.52 28.93
CA ARG A 159 -5.26 -7.09 27.63
C ARG A 159 -4.07 -6.15 27.74
N CYS A 160 -4.06 -5.24 28.73
CA CYS A 160 -2.92 -4.35 28.99
C CYS A 160 -1.69 -5.09 29.54
N ARG A 161 -1.84 -6.30 30.08
CA ARG A 161 -0.75 -7.11 30.61
C ARG A 161 -0.15 -8.06 29.57
N MET A 162 -0.87 -8.31 28.51
CA MET A 162 -0.46 -9.21 27.44
C MET A 162 0.47 -8.54 26.45
#